data_0ca3b27d3a27ea7f75003fafa34ab114
#
_entry.id   0ca3b27d3a27ea7f75003fafa34ab114
#
_cell.length_a   1.000
_cell.length_b   1.000
_cell.length_c   1.000
_cell.angle_alpha   90.00
_cell.angle_beta   90.00
_cell.angle_gamma   90.00
#
_symmetry.space_group_name_H-M   'P 1'
#
loop_
_entity.id
_entity.type
_entity.pdbx_description
1 polymer ?
#
loop_
_entity_poly.entity_id
_entity_poly.type
_entity_poly.pdbx_seq_one_letter_code
_entity_poly.pdbx_strand_id
1 'polypeptide(L)'
;MSPTSQQIPGQQNAAHPPNDASHVAPGSPSLTFRFGAWGAAIPLIFFVVWAITTSVLGLSSEIGLVMGALFGLTLGLFFCTSRWEDYANGLFDGLTQPIGVVAIVAWFYAGMFAQVLQVGGLVEGLVWLGGISDMTGGWFVGLTFLLAAVFSTAVGTGYGTTVAFCTLMYPAGIAVGGDPTLLFAAILSGAIFGDNLAPVSDTTIVSATTQGADVPGVVKSRFKYSIAAALPALALFVIFGGSEQGGVTDPTAVQSMQEAADPAGLIMLAPFALVLILALRGQHLLTSLTWGILLAIPVMLIAGTGSLPQIIAFDSEADGVMTGALVRGVEGYVNMGILILLIVGAAHLMTLGGTMEHVTRLLMRWIKQSMRRAELAIWGIVALLNSAITINTAAEIAAAPFVRALGTRYRIHRYRRANMLDAVTSALGYIFPWGAPVLLGWSTIQSMQGTYDWLPSVSPTAVFPFVFQGWFLVAIMLLAAITSWGLTFEDEDGNELKEHPAS
;
A
#
# COMPACT_ATOMS: atom_id res chain seq x y z
N MET A 1 21.73 41.91 -58.90
CA MET A 1 21.05 40.60 -59.16
C MET A 1 21.09 39.79 -57.86
N SER A 2 20.04 39.89 -57.06
CA SER A 2 19.86 39.15 -55.84
C SER A 2 19.11 37.83 -56.10
N PRO A 3 19.47 36.72 -55.47
CA PRO A 3 18.61 35.55 -55.50
C PRO A 3 17.66 35.55 -54.30
N THR A 4 16.42 35.33 -54.65
CA THR A 4 15.23 35.17 -53.84
C THR A 4 15.36 34.00 -52.86
N SER A 5 15.14 34.27 -51.57
CA SER A 5 14.94 33.27 -50.53
C SER A 5 13.56 32.68 -50.59
N GLN A 6 13.45 31.38 -50.90
CA GLN A 6 12.22 30.59 -50.75
C GLN A 6 11.97 30.30 -49.25
N GLN A 7 10.88 30.80 -48.72
CA GLN A 7 10.33 30.41 -47.44
C GLN A 7 9.66 29.04 -47.53
N ILE A 8 10.11 28.11 -46.68
CA ILE A 8 9.41 26.82 -46.44
C ILE A 8 8.27 27.11 -45.44
N PRO A 9 7.02 26.69 -45.74
CA PRO A 9 5.88 26.91 -44.82
C PRO A 9 6.02 26.06 -43.56
N GLY A 10 5.69 26.70 -42.42
CA GLY A 10 5.88 26.25 -41.09
C GLY A 10 5.34 24.88 -40.73
N GLN A 11 6.16 24.13 -40.02
CA GLN A 11 5.70 23.10 -39.07
C GLN A 11 4.97 23.80 -37.91
N GLN A 12 3.67 23.72 -37.90
CA GLN A 12 2.88 23.99 -36.71
C GLN A 12 3.18 22.88 -35.70
N ASN A 13 3.83 23.26 -34.60
CA ASN A 13 3.87 22.49 -33.39
C ASN A 13 2.41 22.27 -32.93
N ALA A 14 1.85 21.11 -33.24
CA ALA A 14 0.67 20.61 -32.58
C ALA A 14 1.07 20.24 -31.13
N ALA A 15 0.91 21.20 -30.22
CA ALA A 15 0.84 20.89 -28.81
C ALA A 15 -0.33 19.92 -28.64
N HIS A 16 -0.03 18.67 -28.22
CA HIS A 16 -1.07 17.77 -27.75
C HIS A 16 -1.77 18.49 -26.58
N PRO A 17 -3.11 18.64 -26.62
CA PRO A 17 -3.82 19.11 -25.46
C PRO A 17 -3.61 18.08 -24.33
N PRO A 18 -3.49 18.52 -23.07
CA PRO A 18 -3.47 17.61 -21.94
C PRO A 18 -4.76 16.78 -22.02
N ASN A 19 -4.62 15.48 -21.87
CA ASN A 19 -5.73 14.53 -21.79
C ASN A 19 -6.75 15.11 -20.79
N ASP A 20 -7.80 15.70 -21.30
CA ASP A 20 -8.97 16.05 -20.54
C ASP A 20 -9.44 14.77 -19.87
N ALA A 21 -9.25 14.68 -18.56
CA ALA A 21 -9.96 13.73 -17.73
C ALA A 21 -11.45 14.10 -17.90
N SER A 22 -12.03 13.56 -18.95
CA SER A 22 -13.40 13.76 -19.35
C SER A 22 -14.26 13.57 -18.12
N HIS A 23 -14.91 14.66 -17.70
CA HIS A 23 -16.03 14.67 -16.79
C HIS A 23 -17.02 13.57 -17.25
N VAL A 24 -16.93 12.40 -16.61
CA VAL A 24 -18.02 11.43 -16.69
C VAL A 24 -19.16 12.08 -15.93
N ALA A 25 -20.05 12.69 -16.71
CA ALA A 25 -21.37 13.08 -16.21
C ALA A 25 -21.99 11.84 -15.53
N PRO A 26 -22.80 11.96 -14.47
CA PRO A 26 -23.47 10.83 -13.86
C PRO A 26 -24.38 10.18 -14.91
N GLY A 27 -23.80 9.25 -15.68
CA GLY A 27 -24.46 8.46 -16.70
C GLY A 27 -25.18 7.28 -16.07
N SER A 28 -26.22 6.80 -16.72
CA SER A 28 -26.82 5.49 -16.45
C SER A 28 -25.71 4.44 -16.44
N PRO A 29 -25.78 3.42 -15.55
CA PRO A 29 -24.76 2.37 -15.47
C PRO A 29 -24.56 1.74 -16.85
N SER A 30 -23.30 1.65 -17.29
CA SER A 30 -22.95 1.09 -18.59
C SER A 30 -23.14 -0.43 -18.64
N LEU A 31 -23.10 -1.10 -17.47
CA LEU A 31 -23.39 -2.51 -17.29
C LEU A 31 -24.62 -2.71 -16.38
N THR A 32 -25.44 -3.70 -16.71
CA THR A 32 -26.62 -4.07 -15.94
C THR A 32 -26.47 -5.48 -15.37
N PHE A 33 -27.00 -5.67 -14.15
CA PHE A 33 -26.88 -6.92 -13.40
C PHE A 33 -28.25 -7.35 -12.85
N ARG A 34 -28.45 -8.65 -12.60
CA ARG A 34 -29.72 -9.24 -12.10
C ARG A 34 -30.20 -8.64 -10.78
N PHE A 35 -29.26 -8.23 -9.89
CA PHE A 35 -29.59 -7.58 -8.62
C PHE A 35 -29.36 -6.07 -8.67
N GLY A 36 -29.44 -5.46 -9.85
CA GLY A 36 -29.11 -4.05 -10.05
C GLY A 36 -27.68 -3.75 -9.64
N ALA A 37 -27.47 -2.60 -9.03
CA ALA A 37 -26.15 -2.13 -8.62
C ALA A 37 -25.38 -3.09 -7.67
N TRP A 38 -26.07 -3.84 -6.83
CA TRP A 38 -25.43 -4.82 -5.93
C TRP A 38 -24.89 -6.05 -6.69
N GLY A 39 -25.46 -6.39 -7.83
CA GLY A 39 -24.95 -7.46 -8.69
C GLY A 39 -23.54 -7.20 -9.19
N ALA A 40 -23.18 -5.94 -9.43
CA ALA A 40 -21.86 -5.54 -9.86
C ALA A 40 -20.79 -5.68 -8.75
N ALA A 41 -21.17 -5.70 -7.49
CA ALA A 41 -20.25 -5.92 -6.37
C ALA A 41 -19.94 -7.40 -6.10
N ILE A 42 -20.68 -8.34 -6.73
CA ILE A 42 -20.53 -9.79 -6.50
C ILE A 42 -19.09 -10.28 -6.68
N PRO A 43 -18.32 -9.87 -7.71
CA PRO A 43 -16.93 -10.30 -7.87
C PRO A 43 -16.07 -10.01 -6.64
N LEU A 44 -16.13 -8.79 -6.13
CA LEU A 44 -15.33 -8.38 -4.95
C LEU A 44 -15.85 -9.01 -3.66
N ILE A 45 -17.16 -9.07 -3.47
CA ILE A 45 -17.75 -9.71 -2.28
C ILE A 45 -17.36 -11.18 -2.22
N PHE A 46 -17.43 -11.89 -3.36
CA PHE A 46 -17.00 -13.29 -3.43
C PHE A 46 -15.51 -13.44 -3.09
N PHE A 47 -14.63 -12.60 -3.68
CA PHE A 47 -13.20 -12.61 -3.39
C PHE A 47 -12.93 -12.40 -1.89
N VAL A 48 -13.58 -11.42 -1.27
CA VAL A 48 -13.41 -11.13 0.17
C VAL A 48 -13.83 -12.32 1.03
N VAL A 49 -14.99 -12.91 0.73
CA VAL A 49 -15.50 -14.11 1.45
C VAL A 49 -14.54 -15.29 1.25
N TRP A 50 -14.03 -15.50 0.02
CA TRP A 50 -13.04 -16.53 -0.29
C TRP A 50 -11.75 -16.32 0.49
N ALA A 51 -11.18 -15.12 0.46
CA ALA A 51 -9.93 -14.79 1.17
C ALA A 51 -10.06 -14.98 2.69
N ILE A 52 -11.18 -14.54 3.29
CA ILE A 52 -11.46 -14.77 4.71
C ILE A 52 -11.56 -16.26 5.01
N THR A 53 -12.35 -16.98 4.21
CA THR A 53 -12.60 -18.42 4.44
C THR A 53 -11.30 -19.23 4.36
N THR A 54 -10.51 -19.02 3.30
CA THR A 54 -9.23 -19.73 3.14
C THR A 54 -8.25 -19.36 4.24
N SER A 55 -8.21 -18.10 4.68
CA SER A 55 -7.34 -17.64 5.76
C SER A 55 -7.73 -18.28 7.11
N VAL A 56 -9.01 -18.30 7.45
CA VAL A 56 -9.51 -18.91 8.70
C VAL A 56 -9.29 -20.43 8.73
N LEU A 57 -9.39 -21.08 7.56
CA LEU A 57 -9.15 -22.52 7.45
C LEU A 57 -7.65 -22.89 7.37
N GLY A 58 -6.75 -21.90 7.33
CA GLY A 58 -5.31 -22.15 7.17
C GLY A 58 -4.92 -22.66 5.77
N LEU A 59 -5.77 -22.44 4.75
CA LEU A 59 -5.59 -22.86 3.36
C LEU A 59 -5.15 -21.72 2.44
N SER A 60 -4.72 -20.59 3.00
CA SER A 60 -4.29 -19.43 2.21
C SER A 60 -3.06 -19.77 1.38
N SER A 61 -3.12 -19.46 0.09
CA SER A 61 -1.99 -19.49 -0.83
C SER A 61 -2.15 -18.40 -1.89
N GLU A 62 -1.07 -17.89 -2.44
CA GLU A 62 -1.12 -16.82 -3.45
C GLU A 62 -1.98 -17.22 -4.64
N ILE A 63 -1.71 -18.39 -5.21
CA ILE A 63 -2.50 -18.90 -6.35
C ILE A 63 -3.96 -19.16 -5.95
N GLY A 64 -4.21 -19.57 -4.70
CA GLY A 64 -5.56 -19.74 -4.17
C GLY A 64 -6.34 -18.42 -4.14
N LEU A 65 -5.68 -17.30 -3.82
CA LEU A 65 -6.29 -15.97 -3.87
C LEU A 65 -6.57 -15.51 -5.31
N VAL A 66 -5.63 -15.78 -6.24
CA VAL A 66 -5.84 -15.53 -7.68
C VAL A 66 -7.06 -16.30 -8.18
N MET A 67 -7.16 -17.60 -7.82
CA MET A 67 -8.33 -18.42 -8.17
C MET A 67 -9.64 -17.87 -7.58
N GLY A 68 -9.62 -17.39 -6.33
CA GLY A 68 -10.76 -16.74 -5.70
C GLY A 68 -11.23 -15.50 -6.47
N ALA A 69 -10.30 -14.66 -6.93
CA ALA A 69 -10.60 -13.50 -7.76
C ALA A 69 -11.21 -13.91 -9.12
N LEU A 70 -10.63 -14.91 -9.80
CA LEU A 70 -11.15 -15.44 -11.07
C LEU A 70 -12.55 -16.05 -10.91
N PHE A 71 -12.79 -16.81 -9.85
CA PHE A 71 -14.13 -17.35 -9.57
C PHE A 71 -15.14 -16.23 -9.29
N GLY A 72 -14.74 -15.20 -8.54
CA GLY A 72 -15.57 -14.02 -8.30
C GLY A 72 -15.95 -13.30 -9.61
N LEU A 73 -14.97 -13.08 -10.50
CA LEU A 73 -15.19 -12.47 -11.82
C LEU A 73 -16.09 -13.34 -12.71
N THR A 74 -15.89 -14.66 -12.70
CA THR A 74 -16.75 -15.61 -13.42
C THR A 74 -18.16 -15.58 -12.90
N LEU A 75 -18.33 -15.55 -11.57
CA LEU A 75 -19.65 -15.44 -10.96
C LEU A 75 -20.34 -14.13 -11.35
N GLY A 76 -19.61 -13.00 -11.32
CA GLY A 76 -20.10 -11.70 -11.78
C GLY A 76 -20.62 -11.73 -13.22
N LEU A 77 -19.93 -12.44 -14.11
CA LEU A 77 -20.35 -12.63 -15.51
C LEU A 77 -21.73 -13.29 -15.61
N PHE A 78 -22.01 -14.33 -14.82
CA PHE A 78 -23.33 -15.00 -14.80
C PHE A 78 -24.45 -14.12 -14.25
N PHE A 79 -24.13 -13.15 -13.40
CA PHE A 79 -25.10 -12.18 -12.90
C PHE A 79 -25.24 -10.94 -13.80
N CYS A 80 -24.33 -10.73 -14.76
CA CYS A 80 -24.44 -9.66 -15.74
C CYS A 80 -25.62 -9.93 -16.69
N THR A 81 -26.46 -8.91 -16.91
CA THR A 81 -27.59 -8.96 -17.86
C THR A 81 -27.30 -8.20 -19.16
N SER A 82 -26.21 -7.43 -19.21
CA SER A 82 -25.65 -6.90 -20.45
C SER A 82 -24.99 -8.02 -21.26
N ARG A 83 -24.54 -7.72 -22.48
CA ARG A 83 -23.80 -8.69 -23.28
C ARG A 83 -22.51 -9.10 -22.56
N TRP A 84 -22.14 -10.36 -22.65
CA TRP A 84 -20.90 -10.85 -22.05
C TRP A 84 -19.65 -10.19 -22.61
N GLU A 85 -19.71 -9.77 -23.87
CA GLU A 85 -18.68 -8.99 -24.51
C GLU A 85 -18.45 -7.62 -23.82
N ASP A 86 -19.55 -6.93 -23.44
CA ASP A 86 -19.47 -5.65 -22.74
C ASP A 86 -18.88 -5.83 -21.31
N TYR A 87 -19.22 -6.94 -20.64
CA TYR A 87 -18.61 -7.30 -19.36
C TYR A 87 -17.10 -7.56 -19.51
N ALA A 88 -16.71 -8.35 -20.52
CA ALA A 88 -15.30 -8.66 -20.78
C ALA A 88 -14.49 -7.40 -21.11
N ASN A 89 -15.02 -6.52 -21.96
CA ASN A 89 -14.39 -5.25 -22.29
C ASN A 89 -14.22 -4.37 -21.04
N GLY A 90 -15.27 -4.23 -20.23
CA GLY A 90 -15.20 -3.51 -18.96
C GLY A 90 -14.18 -4.11 -17.99
N LEU A 91 -14.03 -5.44 -17.96
CA LEU A 91 -12.97 -6.10 -17.18
C LEU A 91 -11.59 -5.72 -17.73
N PHE A 92 -11.36 -5.84 -19.05
CA PHE A 92 -10.07 -5.50 -19.65
C PHE A 92 -9.71 -4.02 -19.48
N ASP A 93 -10.68 -3.11 -19.61
CA ASP A 93 -10.47 -1.68 -19.30
C ASP A 93 -10.05 -1.47 -17.83
N GLY A 94 -10.60 -2.27 -16.92
CA GLY A 94 -10.18 -2.28 -15.51
C GLY A 94 -8.76 -2.80 -15.33
N LEU A 95 -8.39 -3.92 -15.96
CA LEU A 95 -7.05 -4.53 -15.88
C LEU A 95 -5.95 -3.59 -16.41
N THR A 96 -6.26 -2.76 -17.40
CA THR A 96 -5.31 -1.82 -18.03
C THR A 96 -5.19 -0.49 -17.30
N GLN A 97 -5.86 -0.32 -16.17
CA GLN A 97 -5.75 0.90 -15.38
C GLN A 97 -4.32 1.11 -14.85
N PRO A 98 -3.75 2.32 -14.99
CA PRO A 98 -2.36 2.60 -14.62
C PRO A 98 -2.01 2.21 -13.18
N ILE A 99 -2.96 2.29 -12.27
CA ILE A 99 -2.75 2.03 -10.84
C ILE A 99 -2.23 0.62 -10.55
N GLY A 100 -2.77 -0.41 -11.23
CA GLY A 100 -2.32 -1.79 -11.06
C GLY A 100 -0.89 -1.99 -11.60
N VAL A 101 -0.61 -1.45 -12.78
CA VAL A 101 0.70 -1.57 -13.43
C VAL A 101 1.80 -0.85 -12.64
N VAL A 102 1.52 0.37 -12.15
CA VAL A 102 2.46 1.14 -11.33
C VAL A 102 2.82 0.39 -10.06
N ALA A 103 1.82 -0.21 -9.39
CA ALA A 103 2.05 -1.01 -8.19
C ALA A 103 2.95 -2.23 -8.46
N ILE A 104 2.68 -3.00 -9.52
CA ILE A 104 3.45 -4.19 -9.89
C ILE A 104 4.92 -3.84 -10.16
N VAL A 105 5.16 -2.80 -10.97
CA VAL A 105 6.53 -2.37 -11.29
C VAL A 105 7.27 -1.90 -10.04
N ALA A 106 6.59 -1.14 -9.16
CA ALA A 106 7.16 -0.73 -7.89
C ALA A 106 7.54 -1.93 -6.99
N TRP A 107 6.71 -2.97 -6.93
CA TRP A 107 6.98 -4.18 -6.15
C TRP A 107 8.19 -4.96 -6.68
N PHE A 108 8.32 -5.10 -8.00
CA PHE A 108 9.49 -5.76 -8.60
C PHE A 108 10.79 -5.04 -8.23
N TYR A 109 10.85 -3.71 -8.35
CA TYR A 109 12.04 -2.95 -7.97
C TYR A 109 12.32 -3.01 -6.46
N ALA A 110 11.29 -2.93 -5.62
CA ALA A 110 11.45 -3.06 -4.17
C ALA A 110 11.92 -4.47 -3.78
N GLY A 111 11.38 -5.51 -4.40
CA GLY A 111 11.79 -6.90 -4.21
C GLY A 111 13.24 -7.15 -4.63
N MET A 112 13.63 -6.71 -5.82
CA MET A 112 15.02 -6.80 -6.29
C MET A 112 15.98 -6.10 -5.33
N PHE A 113 15.66 -4.87 -4.90
CA PHE A 113 16.49 -4.12 -3.96
C PHE A 113 16.63 -4.84 -2.62
N ALA A 114 15.52 -5.31 -2.05
CA ALA A 114 15.52 -6.01 -0.77
C ALA A 114 16.32 -7.33 -0.84
N GLN A 115 16.17 -8.10 -1.91
CA GLN A 115 16.91 -9.35 -2.11
C GLN A 115 18.42 -9.10 -2.31
N VAL A 116 18.82 -8.02 -2.99
CA VAL A 116 20.24 -7.66 -3.12
C VAL A 116 20.85 -7.26 -1.78
N LEU A 117 20.12 -6.48 -0.96
CA LEU A 117 20.57 -6.11 0.41
C LEU A 117 20.68 -7.36 1.30
N GLN A 118 19.74 -8.30 1.19
CA GLN A 118 19.75 -9.56 1.94
C GLN A 118 20.99 -10.39 1.58
N VAL A 119 21.23 -10.64 0.30
CA VAL A 119 22.43 -11.38 -0.17
C VAL A 119 23.73 -10.66 0.22
N GLY A 120 23.67 -9.33 0.33
CA GLY A 120 24.78 -8.51 0.83
C GLY A 120 25.01 -8.61 2.35
N GLY A 121 24.23 -9.45 3.08
CA GLY A 121 24.44 -9.70 4.51
C GLY A 121 23.77 -8.69 5.45
N LEU A 122 22.84 -7.86 4.96
CA LEU A 122 22.21 -6.84 5.83
C LEU A 122 21.45 -7.47 7.01
N VAL A 123 20.82 -8.61 6.81
CA VAL A 123 20.06 -9.31 7.87
C VAL A 123 21.01 -9.75 8.99
N GLU A 124 22.13 -10.36 8.65
CA GLU A 124 23.19 -10.81 9.55
C GLU A 124 23.82 -9.62 10.31
N GLY A 125 24.03 -8.49 9.61
CA GLY A 125 24.46 -7.23 10.23
C GLY A 125 23.47 -6.66 11.24
N LEU A 126 22.18 -6.71 10.94
CA LEU A 126 21.13 -6.24 11.85
C LEU A 126 21.00 -7.17 13.09
N VAL A 127 21.14 -8.48 12.91
CA VAL A 127 21.17 -9.44 14.02
C VAL A 127 22.37 -9.17 14.94
N TRP A 128 23.57 -8.96 14.37
CA TRP A 128 24.76 -8.58 15.11
C TRP A 128 24.54 -7.29 15.93
N LEU A 129 23.98 -6.25 15.30
CA LEU A 129 23.68 -4.96 15.96
C LEU A 129 22.68 -5.15 17.11
N GLY A 130 21.65 -5.98 16.93
CA GLY A 130 20.69 -6.33 17.97
C GLY A 130 21.35 -7.04 19.14
N GLY A 131 22.24 -8.00 18.88
CA GLY A 131 22.96 -8.76 19.90
C GLY A 131 23.89 -7.89 20.76
N ILE A 132 24.70 -6.99 20.17
CA ILE A 132 25.61 -6.14 20.93
C ILE A 132 24.94 -5.02 21.73
N SER A 133 23.71 -4.63 21.31
CA SER A 133 22.96 -3.54 21.97
C SER A 133 22.06 -4.05 23.11
N ASP A 134 22.11 -5.35 23.46
CA ASP A 134 21.18 -6.00 24.39
C ASP A 134 19.70 -5.65 24.09
N MET A 135 19.40 -5.42 22.82
CA MET A 135 18.07 -5.02 22.39
C MET A 135 17.11 -6.20 22.49
N THR A 136 16.16 -6.11 23.42
CA THR A 136 15.11 -7.12 23.56
C THR A 136 14.19 -7.11 22.33
N GLY A 137 13.54 -8.25 22.04
CA GLY A 137 12.63 -8.38 20.90
C GLY A 137 11.61 -7.25 20.79
N GLY A 138 11.02 -6.79 21.90
CA GLY A 138 10.06 -5.68 21.91
C GLY A 138 10.67 -4.35 21.46
N TRP A 139 11.89 -4.02 21.87
CA TRP A 139 12.58 -2.84 21.39
C TRP A 139 12.90 -2.92 19.89
N PHE A 140 13.27 -4.09 19.42
CA PHE A 140 13.51 -4.30 17.98
C PHE A 140 12.22 -4.13 17.16
N VAL A 141 11.08 -4.64 17.66
CA VAL A 141 9.77 -4.46 17.01
C VAL A 141 9.38 -2.97 16.95
N GLY A 142 9.58 -2.24 18.07
CA GLY A 142 9.37 -0.79 18.11
C GLY A 142 10.30 -0.02 17.15
N LEU A 143 11.57 -0.40 17.08
CA LEU A 143 12.54 0.17 16.12
C LEU A 143 12.11 -0.12 14.67
N THR A 144 11.67 -1.34 14.39
CA THR A 144 11.15 -1.72 13.06
C THR A 144 9.98 -0.84 12.64
N PHE A 145 9.03 -0.59 13.54
CA PHE A 145 7.94 0.36 13.28
C PHE A 145 8.45 1.76 12.92
N LEU A 146 9.39 2.31 13.69
CA LEU A 146 9.96 3.64 13.44
C LEU A 146 10.72 3.71 12.11
N LEU A 147 11.57 2.73 11.85
CA LEU A 147 12.34 2.69 10.60
C LEU A 147 11.43 2.52 9.38
N ALA A 148 10.41 1.65 9.48
CA ALA A 148 9.42 1.49 8.43
C ALA A 148 8.63 2.80 8.20
N ALA A 149 8.27 3.52 9.27
CA ALA A 149 7.59 4.80 9.18
C ALA A 149 8.44 5.88 8.49
N VAL A 150 9.73 5.98 8.84
CA VAL A 150 10.67 6.91 8.20
C VAL A 150 10.90 6.55 6.73
N PHE A 151 11.15 5.28 6.44
CA PHE A 151 11.37 4.80 5.08
C PHE A 151 10.14 5.02 4.20
N SER A 152 8.96 4.64 4.67
CA SER A 152 7.70 4.84 3.96
C SER A 152 7.40 6.32 3.68
N THR A 153 7.67 7.21 4.67
CA THR A 153 7.50 8.66 4.50
C THR A 153 8.45 9.20 3.41
N ALA A 154 9.67 8.70 3.37
CA ALA A 154 10.66 9.14 2.40
C ALA A 154 10.36 8.65 0.98
N VAL A 155 10.03 7.35 0.87
CA VAL A 155 9.82 6.67 -0.43
C VAL A 155 8.44 6.97 -1.03
N GLY A 156 7.45 7.29 -0.19
CA GLY A 156 6.10 7.62 -0.61
C GLY A 156 5.26 6.40 -1.01
N THR A 157 5.62 5.21 -0.52
CA THR A 157 4.81 4.01 -0.74
C THR A 157 4.88 3.04 0.43
N GLY A 158 3.73 2.72 0.98
CA GLY A 158 3.62 1.71 2.02
C GLY A 158 3.81 0.29 1.48
N TYR A 159 3.44 0.02 0.23
CA TYR A 159 3.63 -1.30 -0.40
C TYR A 159 5.12 -1.66 -0.53
N GLY A 160 5.94 -0.75 -1.08
CA GLY A 160 7.38 -0.97 -1.20
C GLY A 160 8.06 -1.11 0.15
N THR A 161 7.61 -0.36 1.16
CA THR A 161 8.07 -0.48 2.54
C THR A 161 7.75 -1.85 3.12
N THR A 162 6.51 -2.35 2.93
CA THR A 162 6.09 -3.68 3.39
C THR A 162 7.00 -4.77 2.81
N VAL A 163 7.25 -4.74 1.50
CA VAL A 163 8.16 -5.68 0.82
C VAL A 163 9.56 -5.62 1.44
N ALA A 164 10.17 -4.43 1.46
CA ALA A 164 11.55 -4.27 1.92
C ALA A 164 11.73 -4.71 3.38
N PHE A 165 10.80 -4.33 4.25
CA PHE A 165 10.90 -4.62 5.68
C PHE A 165 10.52 -6.05 6.04
N CYS A 166 9.57 -6.68 5.34
CA CYS A 166 9.29 -8.11 5.49
C CYS A 166 10.48 -8.96 5.03
N THR A 167 11.25 -8.52 4.03
CA THR A 167 12.47 -9.21 3.59
C THR A 167 13.63 -9.05 4.57
N LEU A 168 13.81 -7.85 5.15
CA LEU A 168 15.02 -7.49 5.91
C LEU A 168 14.80 -7.54 7.42
N MET A 169 13.77 -6.87 7.91
CA MET A 169 13.56 -6.68 9.36
C MET A 169 12.82 -7.86 9.99
N TYR A 170 12.00 -8.58 9.21
CA TYR A 170 11.26 -9.71 9.76
C TYR A 170 12.18 -10.85 10.19
N PRO A 171 13.08 -11.40 9.35
CA PRO A 171 14.01 -12.44 9.79
C PRO A 171 14.96 -11.94 10.90
N ALA A 172 15.50 -10.72 10.79
CA ALA A 172 16.36 -10.15 11.81
C ALA A 172 15.64 -10.01 13.17
N GLY A 173 14.40 -9.54 13.17
CA GLY A 173 13.61 -9.36 14.39
C GLY A 173 13.24 -10.67 15.07
N ILE A 174 12.93 -11.72 14.30
CA ILE A 174 12.70 -13.06 14.86
C ILE A 174 13.98 -13.58 15.54
N ALA A 175 15.14 -13.42 14.88
CA ALA A 175 16.43 -13.87 15.41
C ALA A 175 16.82 -13.17 16.76
N VAL A 176 16.33 -11.96 17.00
CA VAL A 176 16.55 -11.24 18.29
C VAL A 176 15.38 -11.35 19.27
N GLY A 177 14.45 -12.29 19.05
CA GLY A 177 13.36 -12.60 19.97
C GLY A 177 12.12 -11.71 19.84
N GLY A 178 11.88 -11.14 18.65
CA GLY A 178 10.64 -10.44 18.33
C GLY A 178 9.47 -11.40 18.15
N ASP A 179 8.27 -11.00 18.59
CA ASP A 179 7.04 -11.74 18.31
C ASP A 179 6.70 -11.65 16.81
N PRO A 180 6.50 -12.78 16.11
CA PRO A 180 6.27 -12.79 14.66
C PRO A 180 5.07 -11.96 14.23
N THR A 181 3.97 -12.05 14.96
CA THR A 181 2.72 -11.35 14.63
C THR A 181 2.86 -9.85 14.85
N LEU A 182 3.46 -9.45 15.97
CA LEU A 182 3.67 -8.04 16.31
C LEU A 182 4.76 -7.41 15.42
N LEU A 183 5.76 -8.16 15.02
CA LEU A 183 6.78 -7.68 14.09
C LEU A 183 6.19 -7.39 12.70
N PHE A 184 5.37 -8.32 12.17
CA PHE A 184 4.67 -8.08 10.91
C PHE A 184 3.68 -6.91 11.04
N ALA A 185 2.93 -6.83 12.16
CA ALA A 185 2.03 -5.70 12.43
C ALA A 185 2.77 -4.37 12.54
N ALA A 186 3.99 -4.35 13.10
CA ALA A 186 4.83 -3.16 13.21
C ALA A 186 5.29 -2.67 11.83
N ILE A 187 5.68 -3.58 10.93
CA ILE A 187 6.03 -3.27 9.54
C ILE A 187 4.84 -2.62 8.83
N LEU A 188 3.66 -3.24 8.88
CA LEU A 188 2.44 -2.70 8.28
C LEU A 188 2.07 -1.34 8.89
N SER A 189 2.18 -1.21 10.21
CA SER A 189 1.90 0.04 10.93
C SER A 189 2.83 1.17 10.54
N GLY A 190 4.13 0.90 10.38
CA GLY A 190 5.10 1.87 9.89
C GLY A 190 4.84 2.27 8.42
N ALA A 191 4.46 1.31 7.59
CA ALA A 191 4.06 1.55 6.22
C ALA A 191 2.85 2.49 6.15
N ILE A 192 1.81 2.28 6.98
CA ILE A 192 0.65 3.19 7.11
C ILE A 192 1.08 4.61 7.47
N PHE A 193 1.93 4.76 8.50
CA PHE A 193 2.36 6.07 8.97
C PHE A 193 3.01 6.87 7.85
N GLY A 194 3.94 6.24 7.13
CA GLY A 194 4.67 6.90 6.07
C GLY A 194 3.80 7.17 4.85
N ASP A 195 3.05 6.21 4.37
CA ASP A 195 2.14 6.36 3.23
C ASP A 195 1.16 7.52 3.45
N ASN A 196 0.67 7.66 4.68
CA ASN A 196 -0.25 8.72 5.09
C ASN A 196 0.41 10.12 5.18
N LEU A 197 1.72 10.23 5.42
CA LEU A 197 2.41 11.52 5.61
C LEU A 197 3.39 11.87 4.49
N ALA A 198 3.66 10.96 3.55
CA ALA A 198 4.56 11.24 2.46
C ALA A 198 3.93 12.21 1.45
N PRO A 199 4.56 13.35 1.16
CA PRO A 199 4.05 14.28 0.16
C PRO A 199 4.13 13.75 -1.27
N VAL A 200 4.89 12.68 -1.48
CA VAL A 200 5.08 12.01 -2.79
C VAL A 200 4.24 10.73 -2.91
N SER A 201 3.46 10.37 -1.87
CA SER A 201 2.54 9.24 -1.93
C SER A 201 1.41 9.50 -2.93
N ASP A 202 1.06 8.49 -3.71
CA ASP A 202 -0.04 8.54 -4.67
C ASP A 202 -1.38 8.80 -3.97
N THR A 203 -1.62 8.22 -2.80
CA THR A 203 -2.83 8.48 -1.99
C THR A 203 -2.89 9.92 -1.52
N THR A 204 -1.78 10.49 -1.03
CA THR A 204 -1.72 11.90 -0.63
C THR A 204 -1.97 12.83 -1.81
N ILE A 205 -1.40 12.53 -2.98
CA ILE A 205 -1.60 13.32 -4.21
C ILE A 205 -3.05 13.24 -4.68
N VAL A 206 -3.64 12.03 -4.70
CA VAL A 206 -5.04 11.82 -5.13
C VAL A 206 -6.01 12.50 -4.17
N SER A 207 -5.84 12.33 -2.85
CA SER A 207 -6.70 12.99 -1.87
C SER A 207 -6.62 14.52 -1.96
N ALA A 208 -5.43 15.09 -2.11
CA ALA A 208 -5.25 16.53 -2.28
C ALA A 208 -5.90 17.03 -3.57
N THR A 209 -5.54 16.47 -4.72
CA THR A 209 -6.00 16.96 -6.03
C THR A 209 -7.50 16.80 -6.22
N THR A 210 -8.08 15.67 -5.82
CA THR A 210 -9.53 15.45 -5.94
C THR A 210 -10.35 16.38 -5.06
N GLN A 211 -9.80 16.81 -3.92
CA GLN A 211 -10.47 17.76 -3.01
C GLN A 211 -10.11 19.22 -3.29
N GLY A 212 -9.24 19.50 -4.26
CA GLY A 212 -8.81 20.88 -4.60
C GLY A 212 -7.90 21.50 -3.54
N ALA A 213 -7.09 20.65 -2.87
CA ALA A 213 -6.11 21.04 -1.85
C ALA A 213 -4.68 20.97 -2.39
N ASP A 214 -3.76 21.67 -1.75
CA ASP A 214 -2.32 21.50 -1.98
C ASP A 214 -1.77 20.41 -1.07
N VAL A 215 -0.82 19.62 -1.59
CA VAL A 215 -0.22 18.50 -0.89
C VAL A 215 0.47 18.90 0.42
N PRO A 216 1.31 19.95 0.48
CA PRO A 216 1.94 20.38 1.73
C PRO A 216 0.95 20.75 2.84
N GLY A 217 -0.14 21.44 2.50
CA GLY A 217 -1.19 21.81 3.45
C GLY A 217 -1.94 20.59 3.97
N VAL A 218 -2.24 19.60 3.12
CA VAL A 218 -2.85 18.34 3.51
C VAL A 218 -1.95 17.60 4.51
N VAL A 219 -0.68 17.36 4.18
CA VAL A 219 0.30 16.67 5.05
C VAL A 219 0.42 17.39 6.40
N LYS A 220 0.60 18.70 6.40
CA LYS A 220 0.69 19.50 7.64
C LYS A 220 -0.55 19.37 8.51
N SER A 221 -1.74 19.41 7.93
CA SER A 221 -3.00 19.33 8.68
C SER A 221 -3.28 17.92 9.22
N ARG A 222 -2.75 16.88 8.54
CA ARG A 222 -2.89 15.46 8.90
C ARG A 222 -1.93 15.02 9.99
N PHE A 223 -0.76 15.63 10.08
CA PHE A 223 0.32 15.26 10.99
C PHE A 223 -0.13 14.99 12.42
N LYS A 224 -1.03 15.85 12.97
CA LYS A 224 -1.57 15.71 14.34
C LYS A 224 -2.32 14.38 14.57
N TYR A 225 -3.04 13.87 13.57
CA TYR A 225 -3.80 12.62 13.68
C TYR A 225 -2.87 11.42 13.59
N SER A 226 -1.91 11.45 12.65
CA SER A 226 -0.94 10.37 12.45
C SER A 226 -0.02 10.21 13.65
N ILE A 227 0.47 11.30 14.27
CA ILE A 227 1.28 11.25 15.48
C ILE A 227 0.45 10.76 16.68
N ALA A 228 -0.80 11.22 16.84
CA ALA A 228 -1.67 10.77 17.92
C ALA A 228 -1.93 9.26 17.85
N ALA A 229 -1.91 8.65 16.65
CA ALA A 229 -2.02 7.22 16.47
C ALA A 229 -0.66 6.50 16.66
N ALA A 230 0.45 7.12 16.22
CA ALA A 230 1.78 6.48 16.24
C ALA A 230 2.35 6.31 17.63
N LEU A 231 2.18 7.28 18.52
CA LEU A 231 2.76 7.22 19.86
C LEU A 231 2.23 6.03 20.67
N PRO A 232 0.92 5.79 20.80
CA PRO A 232 0.43 4.60 21.49
C PRO A 232 0.75 3.31 20.74
N ALA A 233 0.77 3.31 19.40
CA ALA A 233 1.18 2.14 18.62
C ALA A 233 2.63 1.74 18.93
N LEU A 234 3.56 2.71 18.92
CA LEU A 234 4.96 2.48 19.30
C LEU A 234 5.08 1.91 20.69
N ALA A 235 4.37 2.50 21.67
CA ALA A 235 4.40 2.01 23.05
C ALA A 235 3.94 0.55 23.15
N LEU A 236 2.87 0.17 22.46
CA LEU A 236 2.39 -1.21 22.43
C LEU A 236 3.39 -2.16 21.77
N PHE A 237 4.03 -1.76 20.67
CA PHE A 237 5.05 -2.56 20.02
C PHE A 237 6.28 -2.78 20.90
N VAL A 238 6.73 -1.76 21.62
CA VAL A 238 7.86 -1.89 22.57
C VAL A 238 7.49 -2.79 23.76
N ILE A 239 6.28 -2.63 24.33
CA ILE A 239 5.86 -3.36 25.54
C ILE A 239 5.56 -4.83 25.22
N PHE A 240 4.86 -5.11 24.13
CA PHE A 240 4.34 -6.45 23.82
C PHE A 240 5.10 -7.15 22.69
N GLY A 241 5.98 -6.46 21.95
CA GLY A 241 6.64 -6.99 20.78
C GLY A 241 7.71 -8.06 21.04
N GLY A 242 8.12 -8.27 22.28
CA GLY A 242 9.04 -9.33 22.67
C GLY A 242 8.32 -10.65 22.94
N SER A 243 8.94 -11.76 22.55
CA SER A 243 8.49 -13.11 22.90
C SER A 243 9.64 -13.86 23.59
N GLU A 244 9.38 -14.48 24.73
CA GLU A 244 10.38 -15.29 25.42
C GLU A 244 10.86 -16.51 24.60
N GLN A 245 10.05 -16.94 23.62
CA GLN A 245 10.35 -18.08 22.76
C GLN A 245 10.43 -17.72 21.25
N GLY A 246 10.29 -16.43 20.88
CA GLY A 246 10.42 -15.95 19.50
C GLY A 246 9.45 -16.55 18.48
N GLY A 247 8.50 -17.40 18.89
CA GLY A 247 7.62 -18.14 17.99
C GLY A 247 8.34 -19.12 17.05
N VAL A 248 9.64 -19.35 17.28
CA VAL A 248 10.48 -20.23 16.47
C VAL A 248 10.29 -21.66 16.88
N THR A 249 9.98 -22.50 15.92
CA THR A 249 9.79 -23.95 16.12
C THR A 249 11.11 -24.70 16.34
N ASP A 250 12.22 -24.13 15.90
CA ASP A 250 13.56 -24.71 16.05
C ASP A 250 14.55 -23.69 16.67
N PRO A 251 14.84 -23.79 17.99
CA PRO A 251 15.82 -22.93 18.65
C PRO A 251 17.24 -23.04 18.08
N THR A 252 17.61 -24.18 17.48
CA THR A 252 18.96 -24.40 16.94
C THR A 252 19.16 -23.56 15.67
N ALA A 253 18.11 -23.35 14.90
CA ALA A 253 18.14 -22.51 13.70
C ALA A 253 18.32 -21.03 14.02
N VAL A 254 17.71 -20.52 15.12
CA VAL A 254 17.97 -19.15 15.61
C VAL A 254 19.39 -19.01 16.12
N GLN A 255 19.91 -20.01 16.82
CA GLN A 255 21.28 -20.01 17.30
C GLN A 255 22.26 -19.96 16.12
N SER A 256 22.05 -20.75 15.07
CA SER A 256 22.90 -20.72 13.86
C SER A 256 22.85 -19.35 13.17
N MET A 257 21.69 -18.65 13.15
CA MET A 257 21.58 -17.30 12.62
C MET A 257 22.32 -16.28 13.48
N GLN A 258 22.27 -16.42 14.82
CA GLN A 258 23.04 -15.57 15.72
C GLN A 258 24.54 -15.83 15.61
N GLU A 259 24.95 -17.07 15.37
CA GLU A 259 26.35 -17.44 15.10
C GLU A 259 26.84 -16.93 13.73
N ALA A 260 25.94 -16.81 12.75
CA ALA A 260 26.21 -16.21 11.44
C ALA A 260 26.18 -14.68 11.45
N ALA A 261 25.86 -14.04 12.59
CA ALA A 261 25.79 -12.59 12.69
C ALA A 261 27.16 -11.94 12.39
N ASP A 262 27.20 -11.06 11.38
CA ASP A 262 28.43 -10.44 10.89
C ASP A 262 28.27 -8.93 10.75
N PRO A 263 29.09 -8.12 11.47
CA PRO A 263 29.06 -6.66 11.33
C PRO A 263 29.35 -6.17 9.91
N ALA A 264 30.04 -6.97 9.09
CA ALA A 264 30.34 -6.59 7.70
C ALA A 264 29.08 -6.34 6.88
N GLY A 265 27.97 -7.04 7.19
CA GLY A 265 26.68 -6.84 6.53
C GLY A 265 26.07 -5.46 6.75
N LEU A 266 26.46 -4.74 7.81
CA LEU A 266 26.00 -3.36 8.05
C LEU A 266 26.42 -2.37 6.96
N ILE A 267 27.41 -2.71 6.12
CA ILE A 267 27.81 -1.86 4.99
C ILE A 267 26.65 -1.68 4.00
N MET A 268 25.71 -2.63 3.95
CA MET A 268 24.50 -2.55 3.13
C MET A 268 23.53 -1.45 3.60
N LEU A 269 23.73 -0.86 4.78
CA LEU A 269 23.04 0.36 5.17
C LEU A 269 23.41 1.56 4.27
N ALA A 270 24.55 1.55 3.59
CA ALA A 270 24.95 2.64 2.69
C ALA A 270 24.00 2.73 1.45
N PRO A 271 23.76 1.67 0.66
CA PRO A 271 22.79 1.72 -0.42
C PRO A 271 21.35 1.92 0.10
N PHE A 272 20.99 1.40 1.28
CA PHE A 272 19.70 1.69 1.90
C PHE A 272 19.55 3.19 2.22
N ALA A 273 20.56 3.80 2.83
CA ALA A 273 20.60 5.23 3.11
C ALA A 273 20.56 6.08 1.83
N LEU A 274 21.21 5.64 0.74
CA LEU A 274 21.13 6.32 -0.55
C LEU A 274 19.68 6.36 -1.06
N VAL A 275 18.96 5.25 -1.03
CA VAL A 275 17.52 5.20 -1.42
C VAL A 275 16.74 6.20 -0.59
N LEU A 276 16.92 6.19 0.73
CA LEU A 276 16.25 7.12 1.65
C LEU A 276 16.58 8.59 1.31
N ILE A 277 17.84 8.92 1.10
CA ILE A 277 18.27 10.29 0.77
C ILE A 277 17.69 10.75 -0.57
N LEU A 278 17.71 9.91 -1.60
CA LEU A 278 17.16 10.24 -2.92
C LEU A 278 15.65 10.46 -2.84
N ALA A 279 14.94 9.62 -2.12
CA ALA A 279 13.51 9.75 -1.90
C ALA A 279 13.18 11.04 -1.12
N LEU A 280 13.91 11.36 -0.05
CA LEU A 280 13.76 12.63 0.69
C LEU A 280 14.07 13.87 -0.16
N ARG A 281 14.89 13.72 -1.21
CA ARG A 281 15.14 14.78 -2.21
C ARG A 281 14.06 14.85 -3.30
N GLY A 282 12.99 14.09 -3.18
CA GLY A 282 11.86 14.10 -4.13
C GLY A 282 12.11 13.34 -5.43
N GLN A 283 13.11 12.44 -5.46
CA GLN A 283 13.31 11.56 -6.61
C GLN A 283 12.21 10.50 -6.66
N HIS A 284 11.83 10.12 -7.88
CA HIS A 284 10.83 9.06 -8.08
C HIS A 284 11.29 7.73 -7.47
N LEU A 285 10.36 6.95 -6.89
CA LEU A 285 10.63 5.67 -6.24
C LEU A 285 11.52 4.74 -7.09
N LEU A 286 11.15 4.53 -8.36
CA LEU A 286 11.91 3.66 -9.28
C LEU A 286 13.35 4.14 -9.47
N THR A 287 13.56 5.46 -9.58
CA THR A 287 14.89 6.06 -9.69
C THR A 287 15.71 5.79 -8.43
N SER A 288 15.12 6.01 -7.25
CA SER A 288 15.78 5.79 -5.96
C SER A 288 16.18 4.33 -5.78
N LEU A 289 15.26 3.39 -6.04
CA LEU A 289 15.52 1.95 -5.95
C LEU A 289 16.56 1.48 -6.98
N THR A 290 16.51 1.99 -8.21
CA THR A 290 17.51 1.69 -9.24
C THR A 290 18.92 2.08 -8.78
N TRP A 291 19.11 3.31 -8.29
CA TRP A 291 20.40 3.74 -7.74
C TRP A 291 20.82 2.95 -6.51
N GLY A 292 19.84 2.55 -5.67
CA GLY A 292 20.08 1.66 -4.53
C GLY A 292 20.67 0.31 -4.97
N ILE A 293 20.06 -0.35 -5.97
CA ILE A 293 20.53 -1.62 -6.53
C ILE A 293 21.92 -1.43 -7.16
N LEU A 294 22.10 -0.40 -7.99
CA LEU A 294 23.39 -0.10 -8.66
C LEU A 294 24.52 0.19 -7.68
N LEU A 295 24.24 0.74 -6.50
CA LEU A 295 25.25 0.93 -5.45
C LEU A 295 25.42 -0.33 -4.62
N ALA A 296 24.36 -1.09 -4.32
CA ALA A 296 24.44 -2.26 -3.46
C ALA A 296 25.35 -3.35 -4.04
N ILE A 297 25.30 -3.58 -5.35
CA ILE A 297 26.10 -4.60 -6.02
C ILE A 297 27.61 -4.36 -5.84
N PRO A 298 28.20 -3.21 -6.24
CA PRO A 298 29.63 -2.97 -6.05
C PRO A 298 30.03 -2.88 -4.55
N VAL A 299 29.18 -2.35 -3.68
CA VAL A 299 29.46 -2.31 -2.23
C VAL A 299 29.58 -3.72 -1.66
N MET A 300 28.65 -4.62 -1.98
CA MET A 300 28.69 -6.02 -1.61
C MET A 300 29.98 -6.73 -2.11
N LEU A 301 30.32 -6.53 -3.39
CA LEU A 301 31.49 -7.16 -4.00
C LEU A 301 32.81 -6.67 -3.39
N ILE A 302 32.93 -5.36 -3.13
CA ILE A 302 34.13 -4.76 -2.51
C ILE A 302 34.27 -5.19 -1.05
N ALA A 303 33.14 -5.27 -0.32
CA ALA A 303 33.12 -5.73 1.06
C ALA A 303 33.35 -7.25 1.18
N GLY A 304 33.19 -8.02 0.11
CA GLY A 304 33.30 -9.48 0.12
C GLY A 304 32.16 -10.18 0.83
N THR A 305 31.02 -9.50 1.04
CA THR A 305 29.84 -10.06 1.71
C THR A 305 28.96 -10.90 0.78
N GLY A 306 29.21 -10.84 -0.54
CA GLY A 306 28.51 -11.66 -1.53
C GLY A 306 29.24 -11.70 -2.87
N SER A 307 28.65 -12.40 -3.85
CA SER A 307 29.24 -12.66 -5.17
C SER A 307 28.26 -12.37 -6.32
N LEU A 308 28.77 -12.12 -7.53
CA LEU A 308 27.92 -11.90 -8.72
C LEU A 308 26.95 -13.03 -9.02
N PRO A 309 27.30 -14.33 -8.91
CA PRO A 309 26.34 -15.41 -9.14
C PRO A 309 25.15 -15.41 -8.16
N GLN A 310 25.33 -14.86 -6.96
CA GLN A 310 24.22 -14.71 -6.01
C GLN A 310 23.26 -13.57 -6.43
N ILE A 311 23.71 -12.60 -7.22
CA ILE A 311 22.87 -11.52 -7.76
C ILE A 311 22.14 -11.98 -9.00
N ILE A 312 22.87 -12.58 -9.94
CA ILE A 312 22.35 -13.12 -11.19
C ILE A 312 23.27 -14.25 -11.68
N ALA A 313 22.69 -15.37 -12.01
CA ALA A 313 23.41 -16.51 -12.58
C ALA A 313 22.51 -17.23 -13.60
N PHE A 314 23.15 -18.01 -14.48
CA PHE A 314 22.47 -18.96 -15.35
C PHE A 314 22.81 -20.36 -14.83
N ASP A 315 21.79 -21.11 -14.44
CA ASP A 315 21.95 -22.49 -14.03
C ASP A 315 22.05 -23.38 -15.29
N SER A 316 23.25 -23.89 -15.53
CA SER A 316 23.51 -24.76 -16.69
C SER A 316 22.93 -26.19 -16.51
N GLU A 317 22.64 -26.60 -15.27
CA GLU A 317 22.05 -27.90 -14.98
C GLU A 317 20.53 -27.88 -15.12
N ALA A 318 19.89 -26.69 -15.02
CA ALA A 318 18.47 -26.47 -15.16
C ALA A 318 18.10 -25.79 -16.51
N ASP A 319 18.62 -26.28 -17.62
CA ASP A 319 18.34 -25.79 -18.99
C ASP A 319 18.55 -24.28 -19.18
N GLY A 320 19.50 -23.68 -18.46
CA GLY A 320 19.85 -22.28 -18.58
C GLY A 320 18.88 -21.33 -17.88
N VAL A 321 18.14 -21.80 -16.88
CA VAL A 321 17.24 -20.97 -16.08
C VAL A 321 18.04 -19.89 -15.33
N MET A 322 17.58 -18.65 -15.44
CA MET A 322 18.17 -17.53 -14.73
C MET A 322 17.83 -17.60 -13.24
N THR A 323 18.80 -17.39 -12.36
CA THR A 323 18.67 -17.45 -10.91
C THR A 323 19.35 -16.24 -10.24
N GLY A 324 19.18 -16.10 -8.94
CA GLY A 324 19.84 -15.07 -8.14
C GLY A 324 18.87 -14.07 -7.49
N ALA A 325 19.42 -13.10 -6.76
CA ALA A 325 18.63 -12.14 -5.98
C ALA A 325 17.67 -11.32 -6.84
N LEU A 326 18.10 -10.88 -8.02
CA LEU A 326 17.24 -10.09 -8.92
C LEU A 326 16.04 -10.91 -9.42
N VAL A 327 16.27 -12.19 -9.73
CA VAL A 327 15.21 -13.09 -10.19
C VAL A 327 14.21 -13.37 -9.06
N ARG A 328 14.70 -13.75 -7.87
CA ARG A 328 13.85 -13.98 -6.69
C ARG A 328 13.05 -12.73 -6.33
N GLY A 329 13.66 -11.54 -6.49
CA GLY A 329 12.99 -10.25 -6.24
C GLY A 329 11.83 -9.96 -7.19
N VAL A 330 11.78 -10.58 -8.37
CA VAL A 330 10.65 -10.49 -9.31
C VAL A 330 9.66 -11.64 -9.08
N GLU A 331 10.15 -12.88 -9.01
CA GLU A 331 9.33 -14.10 -8.90
C GLU A 331 8.39 -14.06 -7.69
N GLY A 332 8.88 -13.56 -6.54
CA GLY A 332 8.09 -13.44 -5.31
C GLY A 332 6.84 -12.57 -5.42
N TYR A 333 6.67 -11.81 -6.51
CA TYR A 333 5.53 -10.87 -6.65
C TYR A 333 4.67 -11.10 -7.89
N VAL A 334 4.96 -12.11 -8.71
CA VAL A 334 4.21 -12.38 -9.95
C VAL A 334 2.74 -12.69 -9.64
N ASN A 335 2.49 -13.60 -8.70
CA ASN A 335 1.11 -13.97 -8.35
C ASN A 335 0.35 -12.82 -7.72
N MET A 336 0.99 -12.02 -6.88
CA MET A 336 0.39 -10.81 -6.30
C MET A 336 0.13 -9.75 -7.37
N GLY A 337 1.01 -9.62 -8.36
CA GLY A 337 0.81 -8.76 -9.53
C GLY A 337 -0.43 -9.15 -10.33
N ILE A 338 -0.63 -10.45 -10.58
CA ILE A 338 -1.84 -10.94 -11.24
C ILE A 338 -3.08 -10.65 -10.38
N LEU A 339 -3.00 -10.92 -9.08
CA LEU A 339 -4.11 -10.70 -8.15
C LEU A 339 -4.56 -9.25 -8.13
N ILE A 340 -3.62 -8.29 -8.04
CA ILE A 340 -3.98 -6.86 -7.99
C ILE A 340 -4.69 -6.42 -9.26
N LEU A 341 -4.25 -6.87 -10.43
CA LEU A 341 -4.94 -6.56 -11.69
C LEU A 341 -6.38 -7.06 -11.67
N LEU A 342 -6.61 -8.31 -11.24
CA LEU A 342 -7.96 -8.89 -11.15
C LEU A 342 -8.86 -8.11 -10.18
N ILE A 343 -8.32 -7.66 -9.04
CA ILE A 343 -9.04 -6.84 -8.06
C ILE A 343 -9.38 -5.47 -8.66
N VAL A 344 -8.45 -4.81 -9.36
CA VAL A 344 -8.70 -3.53 -10.05
C VAL A 344 -9.78 -3.69 -11.12
N GLY A 345 -9.72 -4.78 -11.90
CA GLY A 345 -10.74 -5.12 -12.88
C GLY A 345 -12.13 -5.32 -12.25
N ALA A 346 -12.20 -6.04 -11.12
CA ALA A 346 -13.45 -6.25 -10.39
C ALA A 346 -14.01 -4.93 -9.81
N ALA A 347 -13.15 -4.05 -9.28
CA ALA A 347 -13.53 -2.73 -8.79
C ALA A 347 -14.05 -1.83 -9.93
N HIS A 348 -13.44 -1.91 -11.11
CA HIS A 348 -13.90 -1.18 -12.29
C HIS A 348 -15.30 -1.65 -12.74
N LEU A 349 -15.54 -2.97 -12.80
CA LEU A 349 -16.87 -3.53 -13.08
C LEU A 349 -17.92 -3.07 -12.08
N MET A 350 -17.57 -2.98 -10.79
CA MET A 350 -18.45 -2.46 -9.74
C MET A 350 -18.83 -1.00 -10.00
N THR A 351 -17.89 -0.20 -10.51
CA THR A 351 -18.13 1.20 -10.90
C THR A 351 -19.05 1.26 -12.12
N LEU A 352 -18.76 0.50 -13.18
CA LEU A 352 -19.59 0.44 -14.40
C LEU A 352 -21.03 -0.04 -14.12
N GLY A 353 -21.21 -0.88 -13.11
CA GLY A 353 -22.52 -1.36 -12.68
C GLY A 353 -23.30 -0.42 -11.77
N GLY A 354 -22.76 0.78 -11.46
CA GLY A 354 -23.46 1.83 -10.71
C GLY A 354 -23.57 1.56 -9.21
N THR A 355 -22.76 0.68 -8.65
CA THR A 355 -22.77 0.38 -7.20
C THR A 355 -22.43 1.62 -6.38
N MET A 356 -21.47 2.42 -6.83
CA MET A 356 -21.04 3.64 -6.16
C MET A 356 -22.15 4.67 -6.05
N GLU A 357 -22.88 4.92 -7.16
CA GLU A 357 -24.00 5.84 -7.20
C GLU A 357 -25.15 5.35 -6.32
N HIS A 358 -25.35 4.03 -6.26
CA HIS A 358 -26.41 3.45 -5.42
C HIS A 358 -26.11 3.65 -3.94
N VAL A 359 -24.90 3.34 -3.49
CA VAL A 359 -24.45 3.55 -2.11
C VAL A 359 -24.50 5.03 -1.74
N THR A 360 -24.02 5.91 -2.63
CA THR A 360 -24.07 7.36 -2.43
C THR A 360 -25.51 7.84 -2.21
N ARG A 361 -26.47 7.41 -3.04
CA ARG A 361 -27.87 7.78 -2.89
C ARG A 361 -28.47 7.31 -1.57
N LEU A 362 -28.12 6.10 -1.09
CA LEU A 362 -28.59 5.60 0.21
C LEU A 362 -28.08 6.47 1.35
N LEU A 363 -26.81 6.81 1.34
CA LEU A 363 -26.19 7.67 2.36
C LEU A 363 -26.76 9.07 2.38
N MET A 364 -26.97 9.69 1.20
CA MET A 364 -27.57 11.03 1.12
C MET A 364 -28.96 11.12 1.76
N ARG A 365 -29.75 10.05 1.74
CA ARG A 365 -31.06 10.01 2.43
C ARG A 365 -30.93 10.00 3.96
N TRP A 366 -29.84 9.44 4.50
CA TRP A 366 -29.59 9.33 5.94
C TRP A 366 -29.01 10.62 6.54
N ILE A 367 -28.23 11.39 5.79
CA ILE A 367 -27.49 12.56 6.28
C ILE A 367 -28.43 13.68 6.75
N LYS A 368 -29.53 13.93 6.04
CA LYS A 368 -30.43 15.08 6.24
C LYS A 368 -29.65 16.41 6.23
N GLN A 369 -29.74 17.23 7.31
CA GLN A 369 -29.05 18.53 7.42
C GLN A 369 -28.01 18.57 8.55
N SER A 370 -27.57 17.43 9.05
CA SER A 370 -26.64 17.36 10.17
C SER A 370 -25.17 17.29 9.72
N MET A 371 -24.35 18.24 10.14
CA MET A 371 -22.91 18.27 9.90
C MET A 371 -22.22 16.98 10.38
N ARG A 372 -22.52 16.54 11.62
CA ARG A 372 -21.97 15.27 12.15
C ARG A 372 -22.30 14.08 11.28
N ARG A 373 -23.55 13.98 10.79
CA ARG A 373 -23.95 12.90 9.89
C ARG A 373 -23.23 13.00 8.55
N ALA A 374 -22.91 14.21 8.09
CA ALA A 374 -22.12 14.39 6.86
C ALA A 374 -20.69 13.89 7.05
N GLU A 375 -20.00 14.24 8.13
CA GLU A 375 -18.65 13.72 8.42
C GLU A 375 -18.65 12.19 8.65
N LEU A 376 -19.64 11.67 9.39
CA LEU A 376 -19.80 10.23 9.59
C LEU A 376 -20.11 9.50 8.27
N ALA A 377 -20.86 10.11 7.36
CA ALA A 377 -21.12 9.52 6.05
C ALA A 377 -19.86 9.54 5.17
N ILE A 378 -19.05 10.61 5.23
CA ILE A 378 -17.74 10.65 4.57
C ILE A 378 -16.85 9.53 5.10
N TRP A 379 -16.68 9.44 6.41
CA TRP A 379 -15.90 8.37 7.03
C TRP A 379 -16.42 6.97 6.65
N GLY A 380 -17.74 6.77 6.74
CA GLY A 380 -18.38 5.48 6.48
C GLY A 380 -18.26 5.02 5.02
N ILE A 381 -18.45 5.92 4.04
CA ILE A 381 -18.30 5.57 2.63
C ILE A 381 -16.84 5.24 2.29
N VAL A 382 -15.90 6.04 2.79
CA VAL A 382 -14.47 5.80 2.57
C VAL A 382 -14.07 4.46 3.18
N ALA A 383 -14.49 4.17 4.42
CA ALA A 383 -14.23 2.89 5.08
C ALA A 383 -14.85 1.72 4.32
N LEU A 384 -16.11 1.84 3.89
CA LEU A 384 -16.79 0.79 3.14
C LEU A 384 -16.11 0.48 1.81
N LEU A 385 -15.79 1.53 1.05
CA LEU A 385 -15.17 1.36 -0.26
C LEU A 385 -13.77 0.78 -0.15
N ASN A 386 -12.97 1.25 0.82
CA ASN A 386 -11.63 0.70 1.00
C ASN A 386 -11.66 -0.77 1.49
N SER A 387 -12.62 -1.12 2.35
CA SER A 387 -12.80 -2.51 2.77
C SER A 387 -13.17 -3.44 1.61
N ALA A 388 -13.89 -2.94 0.61
CA ALA A 388 -14.30 -3.70 -0.57
C ALA A 388 -13.23 -3.73 -1.67
N ILE A 389 -12.63 -2.56 -1.98
CA ILE A 389 -11.68 -2.41 -3.10
C ILE A 389 -10.27 -2.86 -2.71
N THR A 390 -9.90 -2.71 -1.43
CA THR A 390 -8.63 -3.16 -0.82
C THR A 390 -7.34 -2.53 -1.38
N ILE A 391 -7.46 -1.64 -2.35
CA ILE A 391 -6.36 -0.85 -2.92
C ILE A 391 -6.64 0.61 -2.59
N ASN A 392 -5.77 1.22 -1.78
CA ASN A 392 -5.99 2.55 -1.19
C ASN A 392 -6.33 3.61 -2.23
N THR A 393 -5.49 3.80 -3.24
CA THR A 393 -5.66 4.82 -4.27
C THR A 393 -6.91 4.59 -5.13
N ALA A 394 -7.25 3.32 -5.44
CA ALA A 394 -8.48 3.01 -6.17
C ALA A 394 -9.73 3.32 -5.32
N ALA A 395 -9.71 3.01 -4.03
CA ALA A 395 -10.78 3.33 -3.10
C ALA A 395 -10.96 4.84 -2.92
N GLU A 396 -9.85 5.60 -2.89
CA GLU A 396 -9.87 7.06 -2.85
C GLU A 396 -10.51 7.67 -4.09
N ILE A 397 -10.08 7.24 -5.28
CA ILE A 397 -10.64 7.72 -6.55
C ILE A 397 -12.14 7.45 -6.59
N ALA A 398 -12.57 6.27 -6.13
CA ALA A 398 -13.99 5.91 -6.07
C ALA A 398 -14.79 6.74 -5.07
N ALA A 399 -14.23 7.07 -3.89
CA ALA A 399 -14.88 7.84 -2.84
C ALA A 399 -14.82 9.36 -3.07
N ALA A 400 -13.80 9.86 -3.76
CA ALA A 400 -13.48 11.28 -3.89
C ALA A 400 -14.66 12.15 -4.41
N PRO A 401 -15.42 11.76 -5.43
CA PRO A 401 -16.56 12.57 -5.90
C PRO A 401 -17.63 12.75 -4.82
N PHE A 402 -17.92 11.71 -4.03
CA PHE A 402 -18.86 11.76 -2.93
C PHE A 402 -18.34 12.68 -1.80
N VAL A 403 -17.08 12.50 -1.39
CA VAL A 403 -16.43 13.31 -0.36
C VAL A 403 -16.44 14.79 -0.76
N ARG A 404 -16.11 15.10 -2.02
CA ARG A 404 -16.13 16.46 -2.56
C ARG A 404 -17.53 17.04 -2.57
N ALA A 405 -18.51 16.35 -3.14
CA ALA A 405 -19.89 16.84 -3.24
C ALA A 405 -20.50 17.12 -1.86
N LEU A 406 -20.30 16.19 -0.91
CA LEU A 406 -20.81 16.35 0.44
C LEU A 406 -20.05 17.43 1.20
N GLY A 407 -18.73 17.43 1.12
CA GLY A 407 -17.87 18.40 1.79
C GLY A 407 -18.15 19.83 1.33
N THR A 408 -18.28 20.07 0.03
CA THR A 408 -18.62 21.39 -0.54
C THR A 408 -20.02 21.83 -0.09
N ARG A 409 -21.02 20.94 -0.09
CA ARG A 409 -22.37 21.24 0.38
C ARG A 409 -22.41 21.74 1.83
N TYR A 410 -21.53 21.20 2.68
CA TYR A 410 -21.44 21.57 4.10
C TYR A 410 -20.27 22.55 4.37
N ARG A 411 -19.65 23.11 3.34
CA ARG A 411 -18.49 24.01 3.43
C ARG A 411 -17.34 23.46 4.27
N ILE A 412 -17.16 22.15 4.33
CA ILE A 412 -16.02 21.50 5.01
C ILE A 412 -14.75 21.87 4.25
N HIS A 413 -13.74 22.37 4.96
CA HIS A 413 -12.48 22.79 4.36
C HIS A 413 -11.79 21.65 3.59
N ARG A 414 -11.16 21.97 2.46
CA ARG A 414 -10.52 21.03 1.54
C ARG A 414 -9.49 20.11 2.22
N TYR A 415 -8.71 20.61 3.19
CA TYR A 415 -7.77 19.78 3.95
C TYR A 415 -8.49 18.75 4.82
N ARG A 416 -9.60 19.11 5.43
CA ARG A 416 -10.40 18.17 6.22
C ARG A 416 -10.97 17.04 5.35
N ARG A 417 -11.47 17.38 4.16
CA ARG A 417 -11.99 16.43 3.18
C ARG A 417 -10.89 15.44 2.73
N ALA A 418 -9.72 15.97 2.35
CA ALA A 418 -8.57 15.18 1.94
C ALA A 418 -8.05 14.27 3.08
N ASN A 419 -8.03 14.78 4.32
CA ASN A 419 -7.61 13.98 5.48
C ASN A 419 -8.57 12.85 5.79
N MET A 420 -9.89 13.08 5.71
CA MET A 420 -10.89 12.02 5.90
C MET A 420 -10.80 10.95 4.82
N LEU A 421 -10.52 11.35 3.59
CA LEU A 421 -10.37 10.45 2.46
C LEU A 421 -9.14 9.55 2.63
N ASP A 422 -7.96 10.13 2.73
CA ASP A 422 -6.69 9.40 2.74
C ASP A 422 -6.39 8.70 4.09
N ALA A 423 -6.58 9.35 5.24
CA ALA A 423 -6.23 8.73 6.52
C ALA A 423 -7.03 7.44 6.81
N VAL A 424 -8.26 7.34 6.30
CA VAL A 424 -9.08 6.13 6.45
C VAL A 424 -8.68 5.06 5.43
N THR A 425 -8.43 5.44 4.17
CA THR A 425 -8.02 4.47 3.13
C THR A 425 -6.61 3.93 3.38
N SER A 426 -5.65 4.80 3.69
CA SER A 426 -4.27 4.38 4.01
C SER A 426 -4.18 3.48 5.23
N ALA A 427 -5.15 3.55 6.15
CA ALA A 427 -5.16 2.66 7.32
C ALA A 427 -5.84 1.33 7.05
N LEU A 428 -7.08 1.34 6.55
CA LEU A 428 -7.90 0.12 6.43
C LEU A 428 -7.35 -0.90 5.44
N GLY A 429 -6.71 -0.47 4.36
CA GLY A 429 -6.09 -1.37 3.40
C GLY A 429 -4.98 -2.24 4.01
N TYR A 430 -4.29 -1.73 5.04
CA TYR A 430 -3.23 -2.45 5.76
C TYR A 430 -3.73 -3.22 6.99
N ILE A 431 -5.00 -3.08 7.35
CA ILE A 431 -5.59 -3.78 8.51
C ILE A 431 -6.23 -5.09 8.08
N PHE A 432 -7.06 -5.06 7.03
CA PHE A 432 -7.87 -6.22 6.68
C PHE A 432 -7.03 -7.37 6.13
N PRO A 433 -7.35 -8.64 6.54
CA PRO A 433 -6.62 -9.83 6.09
C PRO A 433 -6.60 -10.06 4.57
N TRP A 434 -7.55 -9.48 3.86
CA TRP A 434 -7.65 -9.49 2.41
C TRP A 434 -7.12 -8.21 1.77
N GLY A 435 -6.56 -7.30 2.55
CA GLY A 435 -5.94 -6.07 2.07
C GLY A 435 -4.69 -6.35 1.26
N ALA A 436 -4.53 -5.66 0.13
CA ALA A 436 -3.40 -5.91 -0.77
C ALA A 436 -2.03 -5.78 -0.08
N PRO A 437 -1.76 -4.79 0.80
CA PRO A 437 -0.48 -4.72 1.52
C PRO A 437 -0.27 -5.86 2.52
N VAL A 438 -1.35 -6.34 3.17
CA VAL A 438 -1.27 -7.46 4.12
C VAL A 438 -0.93 -8.76 3.39
N LEU A 439 -1.62 -9.02 2.27
CA LEU A 439 -1.35 -10.18 1.42
C LEU A 439 0.05 -10.13 0.81
N LEU A 440 0.50 -8.94 0.41
CA LEU A 440 1.84 -8.73 -0.13
C LEU A 440 2.92 -9.01 0.93
N GLY A 441 2.77 -8.49 2.14
CA GLY A 441 3.70 -8.76 3.24
C GLY A 441 3.71 -10.22 3.65
N TRP A 442 2.55 -10.86 3.71
CA TRP A 442 2.41 -12.29 3.95
C TRP A 442 3.12 -13.12 2.87
N SER A 443 2.90 -12.81 1.60
CA SER A 443 3.58 -13.44 0.46
C SER A 443 5.10 -13.27 0.54
N THR A 444 5.57 -12.08 0.89
CA THR A 444 7.00 -11.80 1.10
C THR A 444 7.58 -12.70 2.20
N ILE A 445 6.92 -12.80 3.36
CA ILE A 445 7.36 -13.68 4.46
C ILE A 445 7.39 -15.15 4.01
N GLN A 446 6.39 -15.59 3.26
CA GLN A 446 6.36 -16.94 2.68
C GLN A 446 7.54 -17.20 1.75
N SER A 447 7.88 -16.25 0.88
CA SER A 447 9.03 -16.38 -0.03
C SER A 447 10.36 -16.44 0.74
N MET A 448 10.45 -15.75 1.88
CA MET A 448 11.63 -15.78 2.75
C MET A 448 11.84 -17.12 3.45
N GLN A 449 10.79 -17.93 3.64
CA GLN A 449 10.92 -19.29 4.18
C GLN A 449 11.73 -20.22 3.25
N GLY A 450 11.82 -19.93 1.95
CA GLY A 450 12.71 -20.62 1.04
C GLY A 450 14.21 -20.35 1.30
N THR A 451 14.54 -19.23 1.99
CA THR A 451 15.92 -18.90 2.37
C THR A 451 16.19 -19.18 3.84
N TYR A 452 15.20 -18.96 4.69
CA TYR A 452 15.26 -19.19 6.14
C TYR A 452 14.12 -20.15 6.53
N ASP A 453 14.36 -21.45 6.46
CA ASP A 453 13.38 -22.52 6.72
C ASP A 453 12.81 -22.52 8.14
N TRP A 454 13.54 -21.90 9.10
CA TRP A 454 13.13 -21.68 10.48
C TRP A 454 12.15 -20.51 10.67
N LEU A 455 11.90 -19.71 9.63
CA LEU A 455 11.12 -18.49 9.76
C LEU A 455 9.64 -18.81 9.98
N PRO A 456 9.00 -18.32 11.07
CA PRO A 456 7.59 -18.58 11.32
C PRO A 456 6.70 -17.88 10.30
N SER A 457 5.66 -18.57 9.85
CA SER A 457 4.60 -17.98 9.06
C SER A 457 3.54 -17.35 9.96
N VAL A 458 3.07 -16.18 9.59
CA VAL A 458 1.97 -15.48 10.27
C VAL A 458 0.81 -15.35 9.30
N SER A 459 -0.37 -15.85 9.67
CA SER A 459 -1.55 -15.71 8.80
C SER A 459 -2.04 -14.26 8.75
N PRO A 460 -2.59 -13.81 7.62
CA PRO A 460 -3.19 -12.48 7.51
C PRO A 460 -4.26 -12.17 8.57
N THR A 461 -5.00 -13.19 9.01
CA THR A 461 -6.01 -13.04 10.08
C THR A 461 -5.41 -12.87 11.46
N ALA A 462 -4.24 -13.48 11.73
CA ALA A 462 -3.57 -13.33 13.02
C ALA A 462 -3.02 -11.91 13.22
N VAL A 463 -2.53 -11.26 12.17
CA VAL A 463 -1.97 -9.91 12.26
C VAL A 463 -3.04 -8.81 12.38
N PHE A 464 -4.26 -9.08 11.91
CA PHE A 464 -5.37 -8.12 11.86
C PHE A 464 -5.59 -7.30 13.15
N PRO A 465 -5.63 -7.87 14.37
CA PRO A 465 -5.90 -7.09 15.58
C PRO A 465 -4.73 -6.19 16.01
N PHE A 466 -3.53 -6.44 15.50
CA PHE A 466 -2.28 -5.86 15.98
C PHE A 466 -1.70 -4.76 15.09
N VAL A 467 -2.35 -4.41 13.99
CA VAL A 467 -1.95 -3.27 13.15
C VAL A 467 -2.34 -1.96 13.87
N PHE A 468 -1.65 -1.69 14.98
CA PHE A 468 -2.06 -0.66 15.94
C PHE A 468 -2.15 0.73 15.35
N GLN A 469 -1.18 1.15 14.52
CA GLN A 469 -1.22 2.46 13.85
C GLN A 469 -2.51 2.62 13.02
N GLY A 470 -2.87 1.58 12.29
CA GLY A 470 -4.07 1.57 11.46
C GLY A 470 -5.34 1.71 12.30
N TRP A 471 -5.51 0.87 13.32
CA TRP A 471 -6.67 0.90 14.19
C TRP A 471 -6.81 2.22 14.94
N PHE A 472 -5.72 2.76 15.48
CA PHE A 472 -5.75 4.05 16.17
C PHE A 472 -6.07 5.19 15.20
N LEU A 473 -5.51 5.19 13.98
CA LEU A 473 -5.79 6.25 13.01
C LEU A 473 -7.27 6.22 12.57
N VAL A 474 -7.82 5.05 12.27
CA VAL A 474 -9.25 4.88 11.92
C VAL A 474 -10.16 5.34 13.07
N ALA A 475 -9.83 4.94 14.32
CA ALA A 475 -10.57 5.34 15.51
C ALA A 475 -10.47 6.86 15.76
N ILE A 476 -9.28 7.44 15.62
CA ILE A 476 -9.06 8.89 15.76
C ILE A 476 -9.86 9.65 14.71
N MET A 477 -9.87 9.21 13.46
CA MET A 477 -10.66 9.86 12.40
C MET A 477 -12.17 9.74 12.65
N LEU A 478 -12.64 8.60 13.18
CA LEU A 478 -14.02 8.43 13.61
C LEU A 478 -14.37 9.37 14.78
N LEU A 479 -13.54 9.40 15.81
CA LEU A 479 -13.73 10.31 16.95
C LEU A 479 -13.71 11.77 16.50
N ALA A 480 -12.82 12.12 15.57
CA ALA A 480 -12.75 13.47 14.99
C ALA A 480 -14.03 13.81 14.21
N ALA A 481 -14.67 12.84 13.54
CA ALA A 481 -15.98 13.04 12.88
C ALA A 481 -17.14 13.19 13.89
N ILE A 482 -17.09 12.48 15.02
CA ILE A 482 -18.11 12.55 16.08
C ILE A 482 -17.99 13.86 16.89
N THR A 483 -16.75 14.24 17.24
CA THR A 483 -16.47 15.38 18.13
C THR A 483 -16.22 16.67 17.41
N SER A 484 -16.13 16.63 16.06
CA SER A 484 -15.69 17.76 15.22
C SER A 484 -14.27 18.25 15.51
N TRP A 485 -13.41 17.39 16.11
CA TRP A 485 -12.01 17.74 16.38
C TRP A 485 -11.24 18.00 15.08
N GLY A 486 -10.74 19.23 14.96
CA GLY A 486 -10.02 19.69 13.76
C GLY A 486 -10.91 19.90 12.53
N LEU A 487 -12.23 20.00 12.72
CA LEU A 487 -13.16 20.47 11.70
C LEU A 487 -12.91 21.94 11.45
N THR A 488 -12.72 22.30 10.18
CA THR A 488 -12.62 23.66 9.68
C THR A 488 -13.50 23.78 8.45
N PHE A 489 -13.88 25.01 8.13
CA PHE A 489 -14.76 25.35 7.03
C PHE A 489 -14.03 26.18 5.98
N GLU A 490 -14.60 26.34 4.81
CA GLU A 490 -14.09 27.26 3.79
C GLU A 490 -15.12 28.31 3.43
N ASP A 491 -14.66 29.58 3.21
CA ASP A 491 -15.46 30.63 2.66
C ASP A 491 -15.63 30.52 1.13
N GLU A 492 -16.22 31.52 0.49
CA GLU A 492 -16.42 31.55 -0.97
C GLU A 492 -15.10 31.66 -1.74
N ASP A 493 -14.08 32.26 -1.11
CA ASP A 493 -12.73 32.41 -1.67
C ASP A 493 -11.82 31.22 -1.37
N GLY A 494 -12.31 30.25 -0.57
CA GLY A 494 -11.57 29.06 -0.19
C GLY A 494 -10.62 29.23 0.99
N ASN A 495 -10.76 30.31 1.78
CA ASN A 495 -9.96 30.49 2.99
C ASN A 495 -10.51 29.65 4.14
N GLU A 496 -9.58 29.21 5.02
CA GLU A 496 -9.92 28.38 6.18
C GLU A 496 -10.60 29.19 7.29
N LEU A 497 -11.78 28.76 7.70
CA LEU A 497 -12.56 29.33 8.80
C LEU A 497 -12.69 28.30 9.94
N LYS A 498 -12.67 28.77 11.21
CA LYS A 498 -12.89 27.91 12.39
C LYS A 498 -14.37 27.70 12.69
N GLU A 499 -15.22 28.64 12.29
CA GLU A 499 -16.66 28.60 12.51
C GLU A 499 -17.41 28.47 11.19
N HIS A 500 -18.62 27.89 11.24
CA HIS A 500 -19.42 27.72 10.02
C HIS A 500 -19.90 29.08 9.50
N PRO A 501 -19.67 29.42 8.22
CA PRO A 501 -19.97 30.76 7.66
C PRO A 501 -21.47 31.16 7.66
N ALA A 502 -22.35 30.25 8.07
CA ALA A 502 -23.79 30.50 8.21
C ALA A 502 -24.27 30.64 9.68
N SER A 503 -23.34 30.68 10.65
CA SER A 503 -23.65 30.83 12.08
C SER A 503 -23.54 32.29 12.54
#